data_00e9f166041c9bc50077bb6eb9a3a332
#
_entry.id   00e9f166041c9bc50077bb6eb9a3a332
#
_cell.length_a   1.000
_cell.length_b   1.000
_cell.length_c   1.000
_cell.angle_alpha   90.00
_cell.angle_beta   90.00
_cell.angle_gamma   90.00
#
_symmetry.space_group_name_H-M   'P 1'
#
loop_
_entity.id
_entity.type
_entity.pdbx_description
1 polymer ?
#
loop_
_entity_poly.entity_id
_entity_poly.type
_entity_poly.pdbx_seq_one_letter_code
_entity_poly.pdbx_strand_id
1 'polypeptide(L)'
;MILKIPKNLNIENRPFINGSFKSLKTNKFLKRKSPSLDYSLPKLFLCRENEVNYAVNSAKNSFQDGLWKNKSSKEKKKIFLKVATKMKKKIQELSMLDCLETGRAINNFKRDSIPKAIEVIEYFAESIDKIYDNMTPLDLGSMNLITRKPLGVVVGITSWNDPLVPAMWKVCPAILMGNSIVMKPSELSSFSLLRLAEFFFEAGLPKGVLNVITGDGITAENLIQHKDTNGIYFTGSTKTGKKISQ
;
A
#
# COMPACT_ATOMS: atom_id res chain seq x y z
N MET A 1 9.16 -15.98 27.25
CA MET A 1 10.33 -15.58 26.43
C MET A 1 10.21 -14.09 26.15
N ILE A 2 11.12 -13.29 26.69
CA ILE A 2 11.11 -11.83 26.45
C ILE A 2 11.53 -11.60 24.99
N LEU A 3 10.69 -10.93 24.22
CA LEU A 3 10.98 -10.57 22.83
C LEU A 3 12.15 -9.59 22.79
N LYS A 4 13.27 -10.00 22.20
CA LYS A 4 14.43 -9.12 22.01
C LYS A 4 14.31 -8.39 20.67
N ILE A 5 14.26 -7.06 20.72
CA ILE A 5 14.26 -6.22 19.52
C ILE A 5 15.69 -6.23 18.94
N PRO A 6 15.89 -6.60 17.67
CA PRO A 6 17.20 -6.56 17.05
C PRO A 6 17.74 -5.11 17.01
N LYS A 7 19.01 -4.91 17.38
CA LYS A 7 19.66 -3.59 17.37
C LYS A 7 19.71 -2.95 15.98
N ASN A 8 19.70 -3.76 14.93
CA ASN A 8 19.78 -3.36 13.54
C ASN A 8 18.40 -3.38 12.82
N LEU A 9 17.29 -3.39 13.58
CA LEU A 9 15.96 -3.29 12.99
C LEU A 9 15.79 -1.92 12.33
N ASN A 10 15.63 -1.93 11.02
CA ASN A 10 15.38 -0.71 10.27
C ASN A 10 13.90 -0.30 10.42
N ILE A 11 13.65 0.75 11.17
CA ILE A 11 12.30 1.31 11.36
C ILE A 11 12.26 2.67 10.66
N GLU A 12 11.67 2.68 9.48
CA GLU A 12 11.41 3.93 8.76
C GLU A 12 10.06 4.51 9.19
N ASN A 13 10.03 5.81 9.43
CA ASN A 13 8.87 6.53 9.97
C ASN A 13 8.43 7.72 9.08
N ARG A 14 9.14 7.92 7.96
CA ARG A 14 8.87 8.98 6.98
C ARG A 14 7.97 8.45 5.86
N PRO A 15 7.12 9.27 5.26
CA PRO A 15 6.34 8.86 4.10
C PRO A 15 7.26 8.50 2.92
N PHE A 16 6.85 7.48 2.17
CA PHE A 16 7.49 7.05 0.94
C PHE A 16 6.73 7.64 -0.26
N ILE A 17 7.32 8.61 -0.93
CA ILE A 17 6.69 9.32 -2.05
C ILE A 17 7.67 9.41 -3.21
N ASN A 18 7.20 9.12 -4.41
CA ASN A 18 8.00 9.22 -5.64
C ASN A 18 9.32 8.44 -5.56
N GLY A 19 9.26 7.21 -5.03
CA GLY A 19 10.39 6.27 -4.98
C GLY A 19 11.43 6.54 -3.88
N SER A 20 11.13 7.39 -2.90
CA SER A 20 12.05 7.64 -1.77
C SER A 20 11.33 8.12 -0.52
N PHE A 21 11.95 7.89 0.64
CA PHE A 21 11.50 8.45 1.90
C PHE A 21 11.73 9.95 1.95
N LYS A 22 10.70 10.70 2.37
CA LYS A 22 10.73 12.18 2.37
C LYS A 22 10.86 12.72 3.77
N SER A 23 11.84 13.58 3.98
CA SER A 23 11.91 14.39 5.19
C SER A 23 10.85 15.49 5.09
N LEU A 24 9.97 15.56 6.08
CA LEU A 24 8.91 16.55 6.13
C LEU A 24 9.39 17.80 6.90
N LYS A 25 8.97 18.96 6.43
CA LYS A 25 9.16 20.25 7.15
C LYS A 25 8.08 20.45 8.22
N THR A 26 7.29 19.43 8.55
CA THR A 26 6.23 19.51 9.54
C THR A 26 6.74 19.19 10.94
N ASN A 27 6.25 19.94 11.93
CA ASN A 27 6.42 19.63 13.36
C ASN A 27 5.29 18.74 13.91
N LYS A 28 4.38 18.27 13.04
CA LYS A 28 3.25 17.43 13.46
C LYS A 28 3.66 15.97 13.41
N PHE A 29 3.67 15.33 14.56
CA PHE A 29 4.01 13.91 14.70
C PHE A 29 3.22 13.28 15.84
N LEU A 30 3.01 11.98 15.72
CA LEU A 30 2.40 11.14 16.74
C LEU A 30 3.51 10.41 17.52
N LYS A 31 3.53 10.58 18.85
CA LYS A 31 4.35 9.76 19.75
C LYS A 31 3.56 8.50 20.10
N ARG A 32 4.19 7.35 20.02
CA ARG A 32 3.58 6.05 20.30
C ARG A 32 4.51 5.20 21.14
N LYS A 33 3.91 4.30 21.91
CA LYS A 33 4.61 3.18 22.57
C LYS A 33 4.09 1.88 22.00
N SER A 34 4.92 0.85 22.04
CA SER A 34 4.45 -0.51 21.73
C SER A 34 3.39 -0.93 22.76
N PRO A 35 2.24 -1.49 22.33
CA PRO A 35 1.20 -1.89 23.27
C PRO A 35 1.58 -3.06 24.18
N SER A 36 2.54 -3.89 23.75
CA SER A 36 2.94 -5.12 24.47
C SER A 36 4.35 -5.09 25.05
N LEU A 37 5.13 -4.06 24.74
CA LEU A 37 6.52 -3.92 25.18
C LEU A 37 6.77 -2.53 25.76
N ASP A 38 7.62 -2.42 26.76
CA ASP A 38 8.10 -1.12 27.21
C ASP A 38 9.14 -0.55 26.23
N TYR A 39 8.63 -0.17 25.06
CA TYR A 39 9.43 0.35 23.95
C TYR A 39 8.77 1.56 23.31
N SER A 40 9.46 2.69 23.32
CA SER A 40 9.02 3.89 22.62
C SER A 40 9.28 3.75 21.12
N LEU A 41 8.21 3.77 20.34
CA LEU A 41 8.31 3.73 18.88
C LEU A 41 8.85 5.04 18.31
N PRO A 42 9.54 5.04 17.18
CA PRO A 42 9.88 6.25 16.46
C PRO A 42 8.64 7.13 16.23
N LYS A 43 8.82 8.45 16.33
CA LYS A 43 7.74 9.41 16.08
C LYS A 43 7.22 9.23 14.67
N LEU A 44 5.92 9.04 14.49
CA LEU A 44 5.31 8.98 13.17
C LEU A 44 5.00 10.40 12.69
N PHE A 45 5.47 10.78 11.52
CA PHE A 45 5.12 12.05 10.91
C PHE A 45 3.67 12.00 10.41
N LEU A 46 2.94 13.10 10.62
CA LEU A 46 1.57 13.25 10.15
C LEU A 46 1.55 14.14 8.92
N CYS A 47 1.39 13.52 7.76
CA CYS A 47 1.21 14.24 6.50
C CYS A 47 -0.04 15.13 6.55
N ARG A 48 0.03 16.28 5.91
CA ARG A 48 -1.06 17.23 5.76
C ARG A 48 -1.26 17.55 4.29
N GLU A 49 -2.00 18.57 3.99
CA GLU A 49 -2.42 18.92 2.64
C GLU A 49 -1.25 18.98 1.64
N ASN A 50 -0.12 19.60 2.00
CA ASN A 50 1.03 19.71 1.11
C ASN A 50 1.63 18.35 0.73
N GLU A 51 1.79 17.45 1.71
CA GLU A 51 2.32 16.12 1.47
C GLU A 51 1.32 15.23 0.74
N VAL A 52 0.03 15.38 1.02
CA VAL A 52 -1.06 14.72 0.29
C VAL A 52 -1.04 15.17 -1.18
N ASN A 53 -1.02 16.47 -1.44
CA ASN A 53 -0.92 17.02 -2.78
C ASN A 53 0.32 16.51 -3.52
N TYR A 54 1.47 16.45 -2.83
CA TYR A 54 2.70 15.93 -3.41
C TYR A 54 2.59 14.44 -3.76
N ALA A 55 2.01 13.61 -2.90
CA ALA A 55 1.83 12.18 -3.14
C ALA A 55 0.84 11.90 -4.27
N VAL A 56 -0.29 12.61 -4.30
CA VAL A 56 -1.31 12.46 -5.35
C VAL A 56 -0.77 12.96 -6.70
N ASN A 57 -0.08 14.10 -6.73
CA ASN A 57 0.55 14.60 -7.96
C ASN A 57 1.63 13.64 -8.47
N SER A 58 2.44 13.03 -7.57
CA SER A 58 3.40 11.99 -7.94
C SER A 58 2.72 10.78 -8.59
N ALA A 59 1.60 10.33 -8.01
CA ALA A 59 0.81 9.22 -8.55
C ALA A 59 0.19 9.57 -9.91
N LYS A 60 -0.36 10.78 -10.05
CA LYS A 60 -0.97 11.30 -11.28
C LYS A 60 0.05 11.37 -12.42
N ASN A 61 1.21 11.97 -12.17
CA ASN A 61 2.27 12.07 -13.17
C ASN A 61 2.74 10.67 -13.62
N SER A 62 2.99 9.77 -12.69
CA SER A 62 3.37 8.39 -13.00
C SER A 62 2.32 7.65 -13.84
N PHE A 63 1.03 7.88 -13.57
CA PHE A 63 -0.06 7.32 -14.36
C PHE A 63 -0.10 7.93 -15.77
N GLN A 64 0.05 9.25 -15.90
CA GLN A 64 0.04 9.97 -17.19
C GLN A 64 1.24 9.59 -18.06
N ASP A 65 2.43 9.49 -17.48
CA ASP A 65 3.67 9.07 -18.17
C ASP A 65 3.56 7.68 -18.79
N GLY A 66 2.67 6.84 -18.27
CA GLY A 66 2.40 5.53 -18.84
C GLY A 66 3.49 4.47 -18.64
N LEU A 67 4.57 4.79 -17.95
CA LEU A 67 5.72 3.91 -17.76
C LEU A 67 5.36 2.57 -17.09
N TRP A 68 4.31 2.56 -16.29
CA TRP A 68 3.80 1.36 -15.63
C TRP A 68 2.58 0.78 -16.33
N LYS A 69 1.55 1.58 -16.60
CA LYS A 69 0.30 1.07 -17.18
C LYS A 69 0.51 0.36 -18.52
N ASN A 70 1.49 0.82 -19.31
CA ASN A 70 1.80 0.26 -20.62
C ASN A 70 2.77 -0.94 -20.59
N LYS A 71 3.29 -1.34 -19.41
CA LYS A 71 4.08 -2.56 -19.29
C LYS A 71 3.25 -3.80 -19.53
N SER A 72 3.88 -4.80 -20.16
CA SER A 72 3.27 -6.09 -20.37
C SER A 72 2.93 -6.79 -19.05
N SER A 73 1.91 -7.67 -19.06
CA SER A 73 1.55 -8.50 -17.90
C SER A 73 2.75 -9.31 -17.39
N LYS A 74 3.58 -9.81 -18.30
CA LYS A 74 4.82 -10.55 -17.97
C LYS A 74 5.82 -9.73 -17.17
N GLU A 75 6.05 -8.47 -17.54
CA GLU A 75 6.96 -7.58 -16.80
C GLU A 75 6.41 -7.21 -15.43
N LYS A 76 5.10 -6.90 -15.35
CA LYS A 76 4.41 -6.61 -14.09
C LYS A 76 4.50 -7.80 -13.14
N LYS A 77 4.13 -9.00 -13.61
CA LYS A 77 4.26 -10.26 -12.86
C LYS A 77 5.65 -10.46 -12.28
N LYS A 78 6.69 -10.29 -13.10
CA LYS A 78 8.10 -10.46 -12.68
C LYS A 78 8.46 -9.56 -11.51
N ILE A 79 8.00 -8.31 -11.50
CA ILE A 79 8.26 -7.36 -10.40
C ILE A 79 7.56 -7.82 -9.12
N PHE A 80 6.31 -8.22 -9.19
CA PHE A 80 5.55 -8.69 -8.02
C PHE A 80 6.14 -9.96 -7.41
N LEU A 81 6.55 -10.93 -8.22
CA LEU A 81 7.22 -12.14 -7.75
C LEU A 81 8.59 -11.86 -7.09
N LYS A 82 9.32 -10.83 -7.56
CA LYS A 82 10.53 -10.35 -6.87
C LYS A 82 10.20 -9.79 -5.48
N VAL A 83 9.11 -9.03 -5.36
CA VAL A 83 8.64 -8.51 -4.05
C VAL A 83 8.28 -9.66 -3.12
N ALA A 84 7.50 -10.65 -3.58
CA ALA A 84 7.14 -11.84 -2.81
C ALA A 84 8.39 -12.58 -2.32
N THR A 85 9.38 -12.80 -3.21
CA THR A 85 10.67 -13.42 -2.86
C THR A 85 11.42 -12.62 -1.80
N LYS A 86 11.42 -11.29 -1.90
CA LYS A 86 12.07 -10.42 -0.93
C LYS A 86 11.37 -10.46 0.43
N MET A 87 10.04 -10.46 0.45
CA MET A 87 9.26 -10.59 1.67
C MET A 87 9.53 -11.94 2.37
N LYS A 88 9.61 -13.06 1.62
CA LYS A 88 9.98 -14.38 2.17
C LYS A 88 11.31 -14.34 2.93
N LYS A 89 12.32 -13.63 2.39
CA LYS A 89 13.62 -13.45 3.05
C LYS A 89 13.56 -12.51 4.26
N LYS A 90 12.52 -11.69 4.37
CA LYS A 90 12.38 -10.63 5.38
C LYS A 90 11.19 -10.84 6.34
N ILE A 91 10.65 -12.07 6.41
CA ILE A 91 9.51 -12.40 7.27
C ILE A 91 9.77 -11.97 8.72
N GLN A 92 10.96 -12.23 9.26
CA GLN A 92 11.31 -11.89 10.63
C GLN A 92 11.31 -10.37 10.86
N GLU A 93 11.85 -9.59 9.92
CA GLU A 93 11.88 -8.12 9.98
C GLU A 93 10.45 -7.56 9.95
N LEU A 94 9.64 -7.95 8.96
CA LEU A 94 8.26 -7.49 8.80
C LEU A 94 7.38 -7.89 10.00
N SER A 95 7.51 -9.12 10.48
CA SER A 95 6.77 -9.60 11.66
C SER A 95 7.12 -8.83 12.93
N MET A 96 8.38 -8.41 13.08
CA MET A 96 8.82 -7.60 14.21
C MET A 96 8.21 -6.19 14.14
N LEU A 97 8.21 -5.56 12.96
CA LEU A 97 7.60 -4.23 12.77
C LEU A 97 6.12 -4.26 13.15
N ASP A 98 5.35 -5.24 12.65
CA ASP A 98 3.92 -5.36 12.95
C ASP A 98 3.67 -5.70 14.42
N CYS A 99 4.48 -6.57 15.02
CA CYS A 99 4.38 -6.89 16.45
C CYS A 99 4.61 -5.66 17.33
N LEU A 100 5.62 -4.85 17.02
CA LEU A 100 5.95 -3.64 17.77
C LEU A 100 4.82 -2.61 17.73
N GLU A 101 4.17 -2.44 16.59
CA GLU A 101 3.11 -1.44 16.44
C GLU A 101 1.75 -1.93 16.96
N THR A 102 1.40 -3.19 16.72
CA THR A 102 0.06 -3.72 17.02
C THR A 102 -0.06 -4.37 18.40
N GLY A 103 1.07 -4.80 18.98
CA GLY A 103 1.11 -5.55 20.24
C GLY A 103 0.71 -7.03 20.13
N ARG A 104 0.32 -7.51 18.93
CA ARG A 104 0.02 -8.93 18.71
C ARG A 104 1.29 -9.78 18.74
N ALA A 105 1.13 -11.05 19.09
CA ALA A 105 2.25 -12.00 19.18
C ALA A 105 2.99 -12.12 17.83
N ILE A 106 4.32 -12.02 17.85
CA ILE A 106 5.16 -12.07 16.64
C ILE A 106 4.95 -13.35 15.82
N ASN A 107 4.64 -14.47 16.50
CA ASN A 107 4.38 -15.74 15.83
C ASN A 107 3.13 -15.72 14.95
N ASN A 108 2.10 -14.92 15.30
CA ASN A 108 0.93 -14.75 14.46
C ASN A 108 1.29 -14.08 13.14
N PHE A 109 2.14 -13.06 13.18
CA PHE A 109 2.64 -12.42 11.96
C PHE A 109 3.54 -13.36 11.16
N LYS A 110 4.48 -14.03 11.84
CA LYS A 110 5.47 -14.88 11.18
C LYS A 110 4.86 -16.12 10.51
N ARG A 111 3.84 -16.73 11.12
CA ARG A 111 3.23 -17.98 10.63
C ARG A 111 2.01 -17.77 9.76
N ASP A 112 1.29 -16.65 9.94
CA ASP A 112 0.01 -16.43 9.29
C ASP A 112 0.00 -15.14 8.45
N SER A 113 0.07 -13.96 9.06
CA SER A 113 -0.21 -12.69 8.38
C SER A 113 0.80 -12.37 7.27
N ILE A 114 2.11 -12.47 7.53
CA ILE A 114 3.11 -12.17 6.50
C ILE A 114 3.12 -13.22 5.38
N PRO A 115 3.10 -14.54 5.65
CA PRO A 115 2.89 -15.55 4.60
C PRO A 115 1.64 -15.29 3.77
N LYS A 116 0.50 -14.98 4.39
CA LYS A 116 -0.74 -14.67 3.68
C LYS A 116 -0.64 -13.42 2.80
N ALA A 117 0.04 -12.38 3.26
CA ALA A 117 0.31 -11.20 2.43
C ALA A 117 1.16 -11.55 1.19
N ILE A 118 2.13 -12.46 1.35
CA ILE A 118 2.94 -12.98 0.25
C ILE A 118 2.08 -13.78 -0.73
N GLU A 119 1.22 -14.67 -0.24
CA GLU A 119 0.28 -15.43 -1.07
C GLU A 119 -0.64 -14.51 -1.90
N VAL A 120 -1.12 -13.41 -1.30
CA VAL A 120 -1.92 -12.41 -2.02
C VAL A 120 -1.14 -11.79 -3.18
N ILE A 121 0.13 -11.43 -2.96
CA ILE A 121 0.98 -10.90 -4.03
C ILE A 121 1.16 -11.92 -5.16
N GLU A 122 1.47 -13.18 -4.80
CA GLU A 122 1.67 -14.27 -5.76
C GLU A 122 0.38 -14.56 -6.53
N TYR A 123 -0.77 -14.64 -5.85
CA TYR A 123 -2.08 -14.85 -6.46
C TYR A 123 -2.39 -13.79 -7.53
N PHE A 124 -2.27 -12.51 -7.20
CA PHE A 124 -2.53 -11.44 -8.17
C PHE A 124 -1.51 -11.41 -9.30
N ALA A 125 -0.24 -11.69 -9.00
CA ALA A 125 0.80 -11.79 -10.02
C ALA A 125 0.51 -12.92 -11.04
N GLU A 126 -0.02 -14.07 -10.56
CA GLU A 126 -0.40 -15.20 -11.42
C GLU A 126 -1.73 -14.96 -12.15
N SER A 127 -2.57 -14.07 -11.65
CA SER A 127 -3.90 -13.80 -12.21
C SER A 127 -3.90 -12.72 -13.30
N ILE A 128 -2.84 -11.93 -13.44
CA ILE A 128 -2.84 -10.74 -14.30
C ILE A 128 -3.09 -11.04 -15.78
N ASP A 129 -2.64 -12.19 -16.28
CA ASP A 129 -2.81 -12.63 -17.64
C ASP A 129 -4.11 -13.43 -17.88
N LYS A 130 -4.97 -13.53 -16.85
CA LYS A 130 -6.25 -14.26 -16.87
C LYS A 130 -7.46 -13.33 -16.74
N ILE A 131 -7.24 -12.02 -16.82
CA ILE A 131 -8.29 -11.01 -16.80
C ILE A 131 -8.61 -10.65 -18.23
N TYR A 132 -9.73 -11.17 -18.74
CA TYR A 132 -10.14 -11.00 -20.13
C TYR A 132 -11.15 -9.86 -20.26
N ASP A 133 -11.08 -9.18 -21.39
CA ASP A 133 -12.16 -8.34 -21.88
C ASP A 133 -13.28 -9.21 -22.42
N ASN A 134 -14.50 -8.68 -22.50
CA ASN A 134 -15.67 -9.45 -22.90
C ASN A 134 -16.19 -8.96 -24.25
N MET A 135 -16.71 -9.90 -25.05
CA MET A 135 -17.46 -9.60 -26.26
C MET A 135 -18.86 -10.18 -26.09
N THR A 136 -19.87 -9.36 -26.29
CA THR A 136 -21.26 -9.82 -26.29
C THR A 136 -21.77 -9.89 -27.72
N PRO A 137 -22.45 -11.02 -28.13
CA PRO A 137 -23.13 -11.08 -29.40
C PRO A 137 -24.30 -10.07 -29.39
N LEU A 138 -24.44 -9.36 -30.48
CA LEU A 138 -25.60 -8.54 -30.81
C LEU A 138 -26.26 -9.11 -32.08
N ASP A 139 -27.33 -8.45 -32.53
CA ASP A 139 -27.98 -8.81 -33.79
C ASP A 139 -27.01 -8.74 -34.97
N LEU A 140 -27.40 -9.39 -36.09
CA LEU A 140 -26.58 -9.55 -37.29
C LEU A 140 -25.93 -8.26 -37.74
N GLY A 141 -24.57 -8.27 -37.77
CA GLY A 141 -23.75 -7.14 -38.24
C GLY A 141 -23.22 -6.21 -37.15
N SER A 142 -23.49 -6.46 -35.87
CA SER A 142 -23.00 -5.61 -34.76
C SER A 142 -22.16 -6.40 -33.75
N MET A 143 -21.13 -5.77 -33.20
CA MET A 143 -20.24 -6.34 -32.18
C MET A 143 -20.12 -5.36 -31.01
N ASN A 144 -20.28 -5.86 -29.78
CA ASN A 144 -20.07 -5.07 -28.58
C ASN A 144 -18.85 -5.59 -27.81
N LEU A 145 -17.86 -4.73 -27.61
CA LEU A 145 -16.62 -5.00 -26.85
C LEU A 145 -16.65 -4.25 -25.53
N ILE A 146 -16.52 -5.01 -24.43
CA ILE A 146 -16.40 -4.45 -23.08
C ILE A 146 -14.93 -4.52 -22.69
N THR A 147 -14.24 -3.39 -22.68
CA THR A 147 -12.83 -3.29 -22.34
C THR A 147 -12.63 -2.66 -20.95
N ARG A 148 -11.67 -3.19 -20.20
CA ARG A 148 -11.30 -2.65 -18.86
C ARG A 148 -10.19 -1.64 -18.99
N LYS A 149 -10.35 -0.50 -18.33
CA LYS A 149 -9.33 0.56 -18.27
C LYS A 149 -9.01 0.92 -16.82
N PRO A 150 -7.75 1.26 -16.50
CA PRO A 150 -7.41 1.73 -15.16
C PRO A 150 -8.10 3.07 -14.86
N LEU A 151 -8.50 3.28 -13.62
CA LEU A 151 -9.18 4.50 -13.15
C LEU A 151 -8.24 5.71 -13.14
N GLY A 152 -6.96 5.50 -12.82
CA GLY A 152 -6.01 6.58 -12.64
C GLY A 152 -5.31 6.53 -11.28
N VAL A 153 -5.49 7.54 -10.46
CA VAL A 153 -4.99 7.58 -9.08
C VAL A 153 -6.05 7.01 -8.15
N VAL A 154 -5.67 5.98 -7.40
CA VAL A 154 -6.54 5.38 -6.39
C VAL A 154 -5.93 5.54 -4.98
N VAL A 155 -6.78 5.63 -3.98
CA VAL A 155 -6.40 5.76 -2.57
C VAL A 155 -6.72 4.47 -1.84
N GLY A 156 -5.75 3.95 -1.07
CA GLY A 156 -5.94 2.79 -0.21
C GLY A 156 -5.81 3.16 1.26
N ILE A 157 -6.84 2.91 2.06
CA ILE A 157 -6.82 3.12 3.52
C ILE A 157 -6.98 1.78 4.21
N THR A 158 -6.11 1.49 5.20
CA THR A 158 -6.10 0.22 5.93
C THR A 158 -6.26 0.40 7.42
N SER A 159 -6.77 -0.66 8.07
CA SER A 159 -6.89 -0.76 9.52
C SER A 159 -5.56 -1.12 10.19
N TRP A 160 -5.54 -1.07 11.52
CA TRP A 160 -4.31 -1.26 12.33
C TRP A 160 -4.01 -2.71 12.70
N ASN A 161 -5.02 -3.58 12.72
CA ASN A 161 -4.93 -4.91 13.35
C ASN A 161 -4.13 -5.96 12.55
N ASP A 162 -4.10 -5.84 11.24
CA ASP A 162 -3.33 -6.66 10.31
C ASP A 162 -2.84 -5.79 9.16
N PRO A 163 -1.65 -5.18 9.27
CA PRO A 163 -1.26 -4.09 8.36
C PRO A 163 -1.09 -4.52 6.91
N LEU A 164 -0.42 -5.67 6.65
CA LEU A 164 0.00 -6.02 5.30
C LEU A 164 -1.03 -6.78 4.48
N VAL A 165 -1.83 -7.66 5.08
CA VAL A 165 -2.82 -8.45 4.31
C VAL A 165 -3.86 -7.55 3.63
N PRO A 166 -4.59 -6.67 4.36
CA PRO A 166 -5.51 -5.73 3.72
C PRO A 166 -4.84 -4.72 2.79
N ALA A 167 -3.56 -4.38 3.04
CA ALA A 167 -2.81 -3.52 2.14
C ALA A 167 -2.57 -4.21 0.79
N MET A 168 -2.17 -5.49 0.79
CA MET A 168 -1.94 -6.23 -0.45
C MET A 168 -3.22 -6.47 -1.23
N TRP A 169 -4.37 -6.67 -0.57
CA TRP A 169 -5.68 -6.72 -1.23
C TRP A 169 -6.07 -5.42 -1.96
N LYS A 170 -5.38 -4.31 -1.69
CA LYS A 170 -5.58 -3.02 -2.37
C LYS A 170 -4.46 -2.73 -3.38
N VAL A 171 -3.21 -2.86 -2.94
CA VAL A 171 -2.02 -2.54 -3.74
C VAL A 171 -1.93 -3.43 -4.97
N CYS A 172 -2.09 -4.75 -4.80
CA CYS A 172 -1.88 -5.69 -5.90
C CYS A 172 -2.86 -5.49 -7.05
N PRO A 173 -4.20 -5.54 -6.85
CA PRO A 173 -5.13 -5.36 -7.95
C PRO A 173 -5.04 -3.95 -8.55
N ALA A 174 -4.88 -2.91 -7.72
CA ALA A 174 -4.77 -1.54 -8.23
C ALA A 174 -3.58 -1.37 -9.18
N ILE A 175 -2.39 -1.76 -8.74
CA ILE A 175 -1.16 -1.58 -9.51
C ILE A 175 -1.13 -2.51 -10.72
N LEU A 176 -1.47 -3.79 -10.56
CA LEU A 176 -1.42 -4.76 -11.67
C LEU A 176 -2.36 -4.35 -12.80
N MET A 177 -3.51 -3.77 -12.48
CA MET A 177 -4.45 -3.23 -13.49
C MET A 177 -4.04 -1.87 -14.06
N GLY A 178 -2.87 -1.36 -13.71
CA GLY A 178 -2.29 -0.15 -14.32
C GLY A 178 -2.58 1.16 -13.61
N ASN A 179 -3.21 1.15 -12.45
CA ASN A 179 -3.41 2.35 -11.64
C ASN A 179 -2.12 2.74 -10.90
N SER A 180 -2.03 4.00 -10.49
CA SER A 180 -1.13 4.45 -9.44
C SER A 180 -1.90 4.57 -8.12
N ILE A 181 -1.26 4.24 -6.99
CA ILE A 181 -1.92 4.19 -5.69
C ILE A 181 -1.20 5.01 -4.63
N VAL A 182 -1.99 5.73 -3.83
CA VAL A 182 -1.52 6.37 -2.60
C VAL A 182 -2.11 5.61 -1.41
N MET A 183 -1.27 4.91 -0.68
CA MET A 183 -1.66 4.17 0.52
C MET A 183 -1.55 5.04 1.77
N LYS A 184 -2.56 5.00 2.61
CA LYS A 184 -2.54 5.54 3.97
C LYS A 184 -2.81 4.42 4.96
N PRO A 185 -1.78 3.79 5.51
CA PRO A 185 -1.95 2.85 6.62
C PRO A 185 -2.52 3.55 7.85
N SER A 186 -3.04 2.77 8.80
CA SER A 186 -3.37 3.31 10.11
C SER A 186 -2.14 3.95 10.75
N GLU A 187 -2.33 5.05 11.45
CA GLU A 187 -1.28 5.69 12.24
C GLU A 187 -0.76 4.80 13.38
N LEU A 188 -1.49 3.74 13.71
CA LEU A 188 -1.09 2.76 14.73
C LEU A 188 -0.22 1.64 14.16
N SER A 189 -0.18 1.44 12.84
CA SER A 189 0.58 0.35 12.20
C SER A 189 0.96 0.71 10.76
N SER A 190 2.10 1.34 10.59
CA SER A 190 2.55 1.89 9.30
C SER A 190 3.91 1.36 8.83
N PHE A 191 4.76 0.89 9.74
CA PHE A 191 6.16 0.64 9.45
C PHE A 191 6.38 -0.48 8.43
N SER A 192 5.63 -1.56 8.53
CA SER A 192 5.76 -2.68 7.60
C SER A 192 5.35 -2.30 6.17
N LEU A 193 4.31 -1.47 6.00
CA LEU A 193 3.89 -1.00 4.69
C LEU A 193 4.89 0.01 4.08
N LEU A 194 5.48 0.87 4.90
CA LEU A 194 6.57 1.75 4.47
C LEU A 194 7.77 0.93 3.96
N ARG A 195 8.14 -0.11 4.71
CA ARG A 195 9.21 -1.03 4.31
C ARG A 195 8.86 -1.79 3.01
N LEU A 196 7.61 -2.18 2.85
CA LEU A 196 7.16 -2.87 1.66
C LEU A 196 7.17 -1.96 0.42
N ALA A 197 6.85 -0.67 0.56
CA ALA A 197 6.95 0.29 -0.54
C ALA A 197 8.38 0.38 -1.09
N GLU A 198 9.38 0.34 -0.22
CA GLU A 198 10.78 0.27 -0.62
C GLU A 198 11.08 -1.05 -1.37
N PHE A 199 10.53 -2.19 -0.92
CA PHE A 199 10.71 -3.47 -1.63
C PHE A 199 10.13 -3.44 -3.04
N PHE A 200 8.98 -2.82 -3.24
CA PHE A 200 8.40 -2.63 -4.57
C PHE A 200 9.32 -1.77 -5.46
N PHE A 201 9.83 -0.68 -4.93
CA PHE A 201 10.74 0.21 -5.69
C PHE A 201 12.04 -0.51 -6.07
N GLU A 202 12.68 -1.21 -5.13
CA GLU A 202 13.88 -2.00 -5.38
C GLU A 202 13.66 -3.18 -6.34
N ALA A 203 12.43 -3.71 -6.42
CA ALA A 203 12.06 -4.74 -7.39
C ALA A 203 11.91 -4.20 -8.82
N GLY A 204 11.86 -2.87 -8.98
CA GLY A 204 11.77 -2.18 -10.26
C GLY A 204 10.40 -1.55 -10.56
N LEU A 205 9.54 -1.35 -9.54
CA LEU A 205 8.32 -0.56 -9.70
C LEU A 205 8.70 0.90 -9.96
N PRO A 206 8.18 1.57 -11.01
CA PRO A 206 8.51 2.95 -11.30
C PRO A 206 8.10 3.91 -10.18
N LYS A 207 8.80 5.04 -10.10
CA LYS A 207 8.50 6.13 -9.16
C LYS A 207 7.05 6.59 -9.30
N GLY A 208 6.40 6.89 -8.19
CA GLY A 208 5.04 7.42 -8.16
C GLY A 208 3.93 6.38 -8.32
N VAL A 209 4.20 5.16 -8.81
CA VAL A 209 3.17 4.11 -8.94
C VAL A 209 2.62 3.70 -7.58
N LEU A 210 3.50 3.51 -6.58
CA LEU A 210 3.15 3.27 -5.19
C LEU A 210 3.71 4.40 -4.32
N ASN A 211 2.83 5.07 -3.60
CA ASN A 211 3.17 6.05 -2.57
C ASN A 211 2.55 5.60 -1.25
N VAL A 212 3.26 5.76 -0.16
CA VAL A 212 2.75 5.46 1.19
C VAL A 212 2.93 6.69 2.06
N ILE A 213 1.84 7.28 2.50
CA ILE A 213 1.85 8.45 3.37
C ILE A 213 1.35 8.10 4.76
N THR A 214 2.01 8.68 5.76
CA THR A 214 1.69 8.49 7.17
C THR A 214 0.76 9.61 7.64
N GLY A 215 -0.19 9.28 8.52
CA GLY A 215 -1.12 10.30 9.02
C GLY A 215 -2.36 9.73 9.68
N ASP A 216 -3.12 10.62 10.26
CA ASP A 216 -4.35 10.38 10.99
C ASP A 216 -5.61 10.51 10.11
N GLY A 217 -6.77 10.74 10.73
CA GLY A 217 -8.04 10.93 10.04
C GLY A 217 -8.05 12.16 9.12
N ILE A 218 -7.35 13.25 9.50
CA ILE A 218 -7.26 14.46 8.68
C ILE A 218 -6.49 14.17 7.38
N THR A 219 -5.43 13.39 7.46
CA THR A 219 -4.68 12.97 6.26
C THR A 219 -5.55 12.11 5.34
N ALA A 220 -6.38 11.23 5.91
CA ALA A 220 -7.31 10.42 5.13
C ALA A 220 -8.37 11.29 4.44
N GLU A 221 -8.94 12.26 5.14
CA GLU A 221 -9.93 13.18 4.60
C GLU A 221 -9.38 14.00 3.42
N ASN A 222 -8.17 14.56 3.58
CA ASN A 222 -7.50 15.29 2.51
C ASN A 222 -7.25 14.42 1.26
N LEU A 223 -6.91 13.11 1.44
CA LEU A 223 -6.76 12.18 0.32
C LEU A 223 -8.07 11.88 -0.38
N ILE A 224 -9.14 11.66 0.38
CA ILE A 224 -10.46 11.30 -0.14
C ILE A 224 -11.05 12.46 -0.94
N GLN A 225 -10.91 13.69 -0.42
CA GLN A 225 -11.45 14.90 -1.05
C GLN A 225 -10.56 15.47 -2.16
N HIS A 226 -9.38 14.89 -2.39
CA HIS A 226 -8.47 15.41 -3.41
C HIS A 226 -9.08 15.23 -4.81
N LYS A 227 -9.14 16.30 -5.59
CA LYS A 227 -9.77 16.37 -6.93
C LYS A 227 -9.24 15.33 -7.94
N ASP A 228 -8.01 14.89 -7.78
CA ASP A 228 -7.36 13.90 -8.65
C ASP A 228 -7.43 12.47 -8.09
N THR A 229 -8.21 12.22 -7.03
CA THR A 229 -8.52 10.88 -6.53
C THR A 229 -9.67 10.29 -7.34
N ASN A 230 -9.41 9.20 -8.06
CA ASN A 230 -10.39 8.56 -8.95
C ASN A 230 -11.09 7.34 -8.33
N GLY A 231 -10.60 6.84 -7.20
CA GLY A 231 -11.21 5.71 -6.51
C GLY A 231 -10.63 5.51 -5.12
N ILE A 232 -11.42 4.91 -4.23
CA ILE A 232 -11.06 4.71 -2.82
C ILE A 232 -11.28 3.25 -2.44
N TYR A 233 -10.26 2.63 -1.85
CA TYR A 233 -10.31 1.31 -1.24
C TYR A 233 -10.15 1.44 0.27
N PHE A 234 -11.21 1.19 1.01
CA PHE A 234 -11.25 1.37 2.46
C PHE A 234 -11.39 0.04 3.20
N THR A 235 -10.62 -0.13 4.28
CA THR A 235 -10.84 -1.14 5.31
C THR A 235 -10.72 -0.48 6.67
N GLY A 236 -11.77 -0.56 7.46
CA GLY A 236 -11.85 0.04 8.78
C GLY A 236 -13.22 -0.13 9.42
N SER A 237 -13.57 0.74 10.38
CA SER A 237 -14.88 0.67 11.05
C SER A 237 -16.03 1.04 10.11
N THR A 238 -17.19 0.42 10.34
CA THR A 238 -18.44 0.76 9.63
C THR A 238 -18.77 2.25 9.72
N LYS A 239 -18.53 2.86 10.89
CA LYS A 239 -18.77 4.30 11.11
C LYS A 239 -17.93 5.16 10.15
N THR A 240 -16.63 4.83 10.00
CA THR A 240 -15.75 5.55 9.10
C THR A 240 -16.12 5.28 7.62
N GLY A 241 -16.45 4.04 7.28
CA GLY A 241 -16.90 3.70 5.91
C GLY A 241 -18.13 4.49 5.49
N LYS A 242 -19.13 4.61 6.36
CA LYS A 242 -20.32 5.45 6.11
C LYS A 242 -19.99 6.92 5.89
N LYS A 243 -18.99 7.47 6.61
CA LYS A 243 -18.52 8.84 6.41
C LYS A 243 -17.84 9.06 5.07
N ILE A 244 -17.12 8.04 4.58
CA ILE A 244 -16.40 8.10 3.30
C ILE A 244 -17.36 8.00 2.09
N SER A 245 -18.50 7.30 2.27
CA SER A 245 -19.49 7.08 1.21
C SER A 245 -20.46 8.25 1.01
N GLN A 246 -20.44 9.26 1.88
CA GLN A 246 -21.19 10.51 1.79
C GLN A 246 -20.45 11.57 0.98
#